data_3c3957f8012af3a824f8653fca15f25b
#
_entry.id   3c3957f8012af3a824f8653fca15f25b
#
_cell.length_a   1.000
_cell.length_b   1.000
_cell.length_c   1.000
_cell.angle_alpha   90.00
_cell.angle_beta   90.00
_cell.angle_gamma   90.00
#
_symmetry.space_group_name_H-M   'P 1'
#
loop_
_entity.id
_entity.type
_entity.pdbx_description
1 polymer ?
#
loop_
_entity_poly.entity_id
_entity_poly.type
_entity_poly.pdbx_seq_one_letter_code
_entity_poly.pdbx_strand_id
1 'polypeptide(L)'
;MKTGARRGSTAVLFYFLATSQGVQAGWGDWVKKIEESLPSTSPTDAAVSGLSQTEITAGLKEALNVGIERAISLLGQDGGFLNDAAVRIPMPDRLQTLERGLRAAGQDAIADEFVATMNHAAERAVPETTAIFVETIRTMSVADARDVLNGPDDAATRYFREHNQERLSAAILPIVQDATQKTGVTSAYKRLVGGLGFLNQFGNQDSLDLDSYVTRKTLDGLFVKLADEERLIRENPVARSTDLLKKVFGSNR
;
A
#
# COMPACT_ATOMS: atom_id res chain seq x y z
N MET A 1 -70.21 -34.46 18.59
CA MET A 1 -69.50 -35.61 19.24
C MET A 1 -68.05 -35.63 18.73
N LYS A 2 -67.13 -35.68 19.70
CA LYS A 2 -65.70 -36.07 19.60
C LYS A 2 -64.80 -35.13 18.83
N THR A 3 -64.09 -34.24 19.57
CA THR A 3 -62.73 -34.37 20.23
C THR A 3 -61.65 -34.86 19.30
N GLY A 4 -60.69 -33.99 19.07
CA GLY A 4 -59.34 -34.37 19.44
C GLY A 4 -58.21 -33.74 18.70
N ALA A 5 -57.41 -33.13 19.51
CA ALA A 5 -55.95 -33.10 19.50
C ALA A 5 -55.21 -32.07 18.61
N ARG A 6 -54.77 -31.04 19.29
CA ARG A 6 -53.61 -30.20 19.01
C ARG A 6 -52.36 -31.08 18.88
N ARG A 7 -51.57 -30.85 17.85
CA ARG A 7 -50.13 -31.13 17.88
C ARG A 7 -49.39 -29.88 17.44
N GLY A 8 -48.65 -29.34 18.40
CA GLY A 8 -47.78 -28.22 18.19
C GLY A 8 -46.55 -28.63 17.35
N SER A 9 -46.25 -27.85 16.35
CA SER A 9 -44.95 -27.89 15.68
C SER A 9 -44.10 -26.73 16.19
N THR A 10 -43.15 -27.09 17.02
CA THR A 10 -42.07 -26.22 17.49
C THR A 10 -41.17 -25.90 16.31
N ALA A 11 -41.25 -24.67 15.81
CA ALA A 11 -40.30 -24.16 14.84
C ALA A 11 -39.00 -23.89 15.59
N VAL A 12 -38.00 -24.72 15.38
CA VAL A 12 -36.64 -24.50 15.79
C VAL A 12 -36.02 -23.50 14.82
N LEU A 13 -35.90 -22.25 15.30
CA LEU A 13 -35.21 -21.20 14.59
C LEU A 13 -33.70 -21.48 14.71
N PHE A 14 -33.10 -22.05 13.69
CA PHE A 14 -31.64 -22.10 13.59
C PHE A 14 -31.13 -20.70 13.27
N TYR A 15 -30.63 -20.01 14.28
CA TYR A 15 -29.76 -18.88 14.12
C TYR A 15 -28.41 -19.39 13.58
N PHE A 16 -28.20 -19.23 12.29
CA PHE A 16 -26.86 -19.30 11.71
C PHE A 16 -26.11 -18.04 12.14
N LEU A 17 -25.39 -18.12 13.23
CA LEU A 17 -24.31 -17.22 13.54
C LEU A 17 -23.19 -17.50 12.53
N ALA A 18 -23.17 -16.76 11.43
CA ALA A 18 -22.01 -16.67 10.57
C ALA A 18 -20.92 -15.94 11.37
N THR A 19 -20.09 -16.70 12.06
CA THR A 19 -18.82 -16.20 12.56
C THR A 19 -17.93 -15.97 11.35
N SER A 20 -17.88 -14.74 10.88
CA SER A 20 -16.79 -14.26 10.04
C SER A 20 -15.51 -14.32 10.89
N GLN A 21 -14.83 -15.44 10.86
CA GLN A 21 -13.44 -15.51 11.31
C GLN A 21 -12.62 -14.77 10.27
N GLY A 22 -12.51 -13.45 10.47
CA GLY A 22 -11.51 -12.64 9.83
C GLY A 22 -10.14 -13.23 10.16
N VAL A 23 -9.36 -13.45 9.13
CA VAL A 23 -7.95 -13.83 9.21
C VAL A 23 -7.20 -12.70 9.93
N GLN A 24 -7.23 -12.72 11.27
CA GLN A 24 -6.38 -11.92 12.15
C GLN A 24 -5.32 -12.78 12.82
N ALA A 25 -4.95 -13.88 12.17
CA ALA A 25 -3.87 -14.74 12.62
C ALA A 25 -2.55 -14.21 12.03
N GLY A 26 -1.80 -13.51 12.81
CA GLY A 26 -0.42 -13.14 12.47
C GLY A 26 0.24 -12.14 13.40
N TRP A 27 -0.47 -11.15 13.87
CA TRP A 27 0.14 -10.06 14.65
C TRP A 27 0.29 -10.38 16.14
N GLY A 28 -0.70 -11.04 16.75
CA GLY A 28 -0.67 -11.39 18.18
C GLY A 28 0.39 -12.42 18.51
N ASP A 29 0.64 -13.39 17.65
CA ASP A 29 1.61 -14.45 17.88
C ASP A 29 3.06 -13.96 17.66
N TRP A 30 3.27 -13.01 16.76
CA TRP A 30 4.58 -12.43 16.52
C TRP A 30 4.98 -11.47 17.66
N VAL A 31 4.05 -10.67 18.15
CA VAL A 31 4.24 -9.79 19.31
C VAL A 31 4.55 -10.61 20.56
N LYS A 32 3.84 -11.73 20.82
CA LYS A 32 4.16 -12.64 21.90
C LYS A 32 5.54 -13.28 21.78
N LYS A 33 5.97 -13.62 20.59
CA LYS A 33 7.29 -14.23 20.36
C LYS A 33 8.44 -13.25 20.62
N ILE A 34 8.22 -11.95 20.42
CA ILE A 34 9.21 -10.91 20.78
C ILE A 34 9.21 -10.67 22.30
N GLU A 35 8.05 -10.68 22.94
CA GLU A 35 7.91 -10.51 24.38
C GLU A 35 8.57 -11.66 25.16
N GLU A 36 8.52 -12.90 24.65
CA GLU A 36 9.20 -14.07 25.22
C GLU A 36 10.73 -14.06 25.00
N SER A 37 11.23 -13.26 24.07
CA SER A 37 12.65 -13.20 23.74
C SER A 37 13.41 -12.07 24.45
N LEU A 38 12.73 -11.23 25.23
CA LEU A 38 13.34 -10.18 26.04
C LEU A 38 13.67 -10.71 27.43
N PRO A 39 14.89 -10.52 27.96
CA PRO A 39 15.20 -10.90 29.30
C PRO A 39 14.33 -10.10 30.29
N SER A 40 13.59 -10.83 31.13
CA SER A 40 12.76 -10.27 32.21
C SER A 40 13.65 -9.61 33.24
N THR A 41 13.90 -8.31 33.14
CA THR A 41 14.43 -7.53 34.25
C THR A 41 13.25 -6.82 34.91
N SER A 42 13.00 -7.15 36.16
CA SER A 42 12.00 -6.56 37.05
C SER A 42 12.13 -5.03 37.10
N PRO A 43 11.01 -4.28 37.18
CA PRO A 43 11.08 -2.83 37.28
C PRO A 43 11.45 -2.43 38.69
N THR A 44 12.69 -2.04 38.88
CA THR A 44 13.11 -1.24 40.03
C THR A 44 13.28 0.18 39.54
N ASP A 45 12.65 1.15 40.20
CA ASP A 45 12.74 2.59 40.00
C ASP A 45 14.17 3.04 39.77
N ALA A 46 14.51 3.25 38.50
CA ALA A 46 15.70 4.00 38.16
C ALA A 46 15.53 4.60 36.75
N ALA A 47 15.26 5.89 36.76
CA ALA A 47 15.71 6.82 35.75
C ALA A 47 15.41 6.50 34.28
N VAL A 48 14.65 7.36 33.69
CA VAL A 48 14.67 7.77 32.27
C VAL A 48 16.12 8.12 31.87
N SER A 49 16.97 7.14 31.72
CA SER A 49 18.31 7.27 31.18
C SER A 49 18.51 6.28 30.04
N GLY A 50 18.19 6.79 28.83
CA GLY A 50 18.83 6.36 27.62
C GLY A 50 18.54 4.95 27.12
N LEU A 51 17.55 4.82 26.22
CA LEU A 51 17.51 3.69 25.30
C LEU A 51 18.90 3.49 24.69
N SER A 52 19.35 2.24 24.64
CA SER A 52 20.60 1.91 23.95
C SER A 52 20.44 2.19 22.45
N GLN A 53 21.54 2.48 21.78
CA GLN A 53 21.54 2.68 20.31
C GLN A 53 20.93 1.47 19.57
N THR A 54 21.09 0.27 20.12
CA THR A 54 20.54 -0.96 19.58
C THR A 54 19.00 -0.99 19.70
N GLU A 55 18.45 -0.57 20.85
CA GLU A 55 17.01 -0.49 21.06
C GLU A 55 16.36 0.58 20.17
N ILE A 56 17.01 1.73 20.02
CA ILE A 56 16.55 2.79 19.12
C ILE A 56 16.50 2.28 17.68
N THR A 57 17.57 1.64 17.22
CA THR A 57 17.64 1.08 15.87
C THR A 57 16.58 0.00 15.64
N ALA A 58 16.39 -0.90 16.62
CA ALA A 58 15.39 -1.95 16.54
C ALA A 58 13.97 -1.36 16.47
N GLY A 59 13.66 -0.38 17.31
CA GLY A 59 12.37 0.29 17.32
C GLY A 59 12.07 1.03 16.03
N LEU A 60 13.07 1.71 15.46
CA LEU A 60 12.88 2.35 14.15
C LEU A 60 12.62 1.32 13.05
N LYS A 61 13.41 0.25 12.99
CA LYS A 61 13.22 -0.82 11.99
C LYS A 61 11.83 -1.44 12.09
N GLU A 62 11.33 -1.64 13.31
CA GLU A 62 9.97 -2.12 13.55
C GLU A 62 8.93 -1.12 13.04
N ALA A 63 9.09 0.18 13.35
CA ALA A 63 8.21 1.23 12.85
C ALA A 63 8.13 1.24 11.33
N LEU A 64 9.29 1.15 10.68
CA LEU A 64 9.39 1.14 9.23
C LEU A 64 8.70 -0.09 8.61
N ASN A 65 8.88 -1.28 9.20
CA ASN A 65 8.15 -2.47 8.74
C ASN A 65 6.64 -2.28 8.84
N VAL A 66 6.14 -1.80 9.97
CA VAL A 66 4.70 -1.54 10.17
C VAL A 66 4.17 -0.53 9.16
N GLY A 67 4.87 0.59 8.95
CA GLY A 67 4.47 1.62 8.01
C GLY A 67 4.43 1.09 6.56
N ILE A 68 5.45 0.34 6.17
CA ILE A 68 5.54 -0.27 4.83
C ILE A 68 4.42 -1.28 4.61
N GLU A 69 4.18 -2.18 5.54
CA GLU A 69 3.11 -3.17 5.43
C GLU A 69 1.74 -2.52 5.29
N ARG A 70 1.47 -1.44 6.04
CA ARG A 70 0.23 -0.67 5.93
C ARG A 70 0.12 0.01 4.57
N ALA A 71 1.15 0.71 4.12
CA ALA A 71 1.15 1.38 2.82
C ALA A 71 0.92 0.39 1.68
N ILE A 72 1.62 -0.75 1.68
CA ILE A 72 1.48 -1.81 0.69
C ILE A 72 0.09 -2.44 0.75
N SER A 73 -0.45 -2.70 1.93
CA SER A 73 -1.80 -3.25 2.11
C SER A 73 -2.88 -2.31 1.60
N LEU A 74 -2.76 -1.00 1.89
CA LEU A 74 -3.70 0.02 1.43
C LEU A 74 -3.70 0.17 -0.09
N LEU A 75 -2.51 0.15 -0.70
CA LEU A 75 -2.37 0.32 -2.13
C LEU A 75 -2.60 -0.95 -2.94
N GLY A 76 -2.32 -2.12 -2.38
CA GLY A 76 -2.44 -3.41 -3.05
C GLY A 76 -3.85 -4.01 -3.06
N GLN A 77 -4.82 -3.39 -2.39
CA GLN A 77 -6.22 -3.81 -2.43
C GLN A 77 -6.93 -3.23 -3.65
N ASP A 78 -8.08 -3.83 -4.01
CA ASP A 78 -8.93 -3.31 -5.08
C ASP A 78 -9.38 -1.87 -4.77
N GLY A 79 -9.09 -0.96 -5.67
CA GLY A 79 -9.40 0.46 -5.51
C GLY A 79 -8.35 1.24 -4.68
N GLY A 80 -7.26 0.60 -4.25
CA GLY A 80 -6.21 1.24 -3.45
C GLY A 80 -5.54 2.40 -4.16
N PHE A 81 -5.40 2.33 -5.49
CA PHE A 81 -5.02 3.46 -6.33
C PHE A 81 -6.23 4.16 -6.95
N LEU A 82 -7.16 3.40 -7.51
CA LEU A 82 -8.26 3.97 -8.29
C LEU A 82 -9.15 4.92 -7.48
N ASN A 83 -9.43 4.58 -6.23
CA ASN A 83 -10.37 5.31 -5.37
C ASN A 83 -9.69 6.31 -4.43
N ASP A 84 -8.36 6.38 -4.43
CA ASP A 84 -7.60 7.32 -3.61
C ASP A 84 -7.09 8.48 -4.49
N ALA A 85 -7.68 9.65 -4.32
CA ALA A 85 -7.33 10.84 -5.09
C ALA A 85 -5.86 11.27 -4.98
N ALA A 86 -5.18 10.91 -3.87
CA ALA A 86 -3.78 11.28 -3.64
C ALA A 86 -2.80 10.48 -4.51
N VAL A 87 -3.18 9.24 -4.89
CA VAL A 87 -2.29 8.31 -5.59
C VAL A 87 -2.86 7.81 -6.91
N ARG A 88 -4.12 8.11 -7.19
CA ARG A 88 -4.79 7.70 -8.44
C ARG A 88 -3.96 8.07 -9.66
N ILE A 89 -3.71 7.09 -10.52
CA ILE A 89 -3.00 7.28 -11.77
C ILE A 89 -3.97 7.87 -12.80
N PRO A 90 -3.77 9.14 -13.21
CA PRO A 90 -4.66 9.79 -14.17
C PRO A 90 -4.34 9.37 -15.60
N MET A 91 -5.17 9.84 -16.54
CA MET A 91 -4.85 9.77 -17.96
C MET A 91 -3.51 10.47 -18.25
N PRO A 92 -2.58 9.85 -18.99
CA PRO A 92 -1.34 10.51 -19.42
C PRO A 92 -1.61 11.84 -20.16
N ASP A 93 -0.79 12.86 -19.93
CA ASP A 93 -0.99 14.20 -20.48
C ASP A 93 -1.19 14.21 -22.01
N ARG A 94 -0.43 13.37 -22.71
CA ARG A 94 -0.55 13.24 -24.18
C ARG A 94 -1.92 12.71 -24.62
N LEU A 95 -2.66 12.02 -23.74
CA LEU A 95 -3.99 11.46 -24.02
C LEU A 95 -5.14 12.31 -23.49
N GLN A 96 -4.89 13.38 -22.74
CA GLN A 96 -5.94 14.22 -22.14
C GLN A 96 -6.84 14.89 -23.18
N THR A 97 -6.29 15.27 -24.35
CA THR A 97 -7.11 15.83 -25.44
C THR A 97 -8.06 14.78 -25.99
N LEU A 98 -7.59 13.54 -26.13
CA LEU A 98 -8.41 12.41 -26.53
C LEU A 98 -9.48 12.09 -25.50
N GLU A 99 -9.11 12.08 -24.22
CA GLU A 99 -10.06 11.89 -23.12
C GLU A 99 -11.19 12.92 -23.17
N ARG A 100 -10.86 14.20 -23.32
CA ARG A 100 -11.87 15.27 -23.44
C ARG A 100 -12.78 15.06 -24.64
N GLY A 101 -12.23 14.64 -25.77
CA GLY A 101 -13.00 14.34 -26.96
C GLY A 101 -13.97 13.17 -26.76
N LEU A 102 -13.54 12.09 -26.11
CA LEU A 102 -14.40 10.95 -25.78
C LEU A 102 -15.53 11.35 -24.85
N ARG A 103 -15.21 12.10 -23.77
CA ARG A 103 -16.23 12.59 -22.83
C ARG A 103 -17.24 13.52 -23.50
N ALA A 104 -16.80 14.42 -24.37
CA ALA A 104 -17.68 15.29 -25.15
C ALA A 104 -18.58 14.49 -26.09
N ALA A 105 -18.15 13.32 -26.56
CA ALA A 105 -18.94 12.41 -27.39
C ALA A 105 -19.82 11.44 -26.59
N GLY A 106 -19.88 11.56 -25.26
CA GLY A 106 -20.63 10.66 -24.38
C GLY A 106 -20.02 9.26 -24.22
N GLN A 107 -18.72 9.11 -24.51
CA GLN A 107 -17.99 7.85 -24.41
C GLN A 107 -17.10 7.79 -23.16
N ASP A 108 -17.62 8.29 -22.03
CA ASP A 108 -16.91 8.35 -20.76
C ASP A 108 -16.41 6.97 -20.32
N ALA A 109 -17.19 5.92 -20.55
CA ALA A 109 -16.87 4.56 -20.17
C ALA A 109 -15.52 4.07 -20.74
N ILE A 110 -15.14 4.50 -21.96
CA ILE A 110 -13.87 4.10 -22.58
C ILE A 110 -12.69 4.77 -21.85
N ALA A 111 -12.83 6.04 -21.52
CA ALA A 111 -11.80 6.77 -20.77
C ALA A 111 -11.66 6.22 -19.34
N ASP A 112 -12.79 5.95 -18.69
CA ASP A 112 -12.81 5.43 -17.32
C ASP A 112 -12.24 4.00 -17.25
N GLU A 113 -12.56 3.13 -18.21
CA GLU A 113 -11.96 1.79 -18.32
C GLU A 113 -10.44 1.86 -18.48
N PHE A 114 -9.95 2.79 -19.31
CA PHE A 114 -8.52 2.95 -19.49
C PHE A 114 -7.82 3.39 -18.20
N VAL A 115 -8.37 4.38 -17.49
CA VAL A 115 -7.85 4.82 -16.19
C VAL A 115 -7.93 3.69 -15.16
N ALA A 116 -9.04 2.96 -15.08
CA ALA A 116 -9.20 1.85 -14.17
C ALA A 116 -8.16 0.76 -14.41
N THR A 117 -7.91 0.37 -15.67
CA THR A 117 -6.92 -0.68 -15.99
C THR A 117 -5.50 -0.31 -15.58
N MET A 118 -5.10 0.96 -15.72
CA MET A 118 -3.79 1.43 -15.24
C MET A 118 -3.67 1.35 -13.72
N ASN A 119 -4.70 1.76 -13.00
CA ASN A 119 -4.72 1.72 -11.53
C ASN A 119 -4.71 0.29 -11.00
N HIS A 120 -5.49 -0.61 -11.58
CA HIS A 120 -5.47 -2.03 -11.21
C HIS A 120 -4.11 -2.69 -11.50
N ALA A 121 -3.40 -2.27 -12.55
CA ALA A 121 -2.04 -2.73 -12.78
C ALA A 121 -1.09 -2.31 -11.65
N ALA A 122 -1.22 -1.07 -11.16
CA ALA A 122 -0.46 -0.57 -10.02
C ALA A 122 -0.79 -1.32 -8.73
N GLU A 123 -2.07 -1.52 -8.43
CA GLU A 123 -2.56 -2.27 -7.27
C GLU A 123 -1.98 -3.69 -7.22
N ARG A 124 -1.87 -4.34 -8.36
CA ARG A 124 -1.28 -5.68 -8.46
C ARG A 124 0.25 -5.69 -8.31
N ALA A 125 0.91 -4.61 -8.68
CA ALA A 125 2.37 -4.54 -8.66
C ALA A 125 2.94 -4.20 -7.28
N VAL A 126 2.25 -3.41 -6.46
CA VAL A 126 2.75 -2.92 -5.18
C VAL A 126 3.09 -4.02 -4.18
N PRO A 127 2.30 -5.10 -3.99
CA PRO A 127 2.65 -6.15 -3.04
C PRO A 127 4.01 -6.80 -3.30
N GLU A 128 4.45 -6.87 -4.55
CA GLU A 128 5.74 -7.49 -4.94
C GLU A 128 6.96 -6.66 -4.53
N THR A 129 6.75 -5.42 -4.08
CA THR A 129 7.82 -4.56 -3.57
C THR A 129 8.23 -4.90 -2.13
N THR A 130 7.40 -5.67 -1.40
CA THR A 130 7.58 -5.97 0.02
C THR A 130 8.97 -6.51 0.34
N ALA A 131 9.46 -7.48 -0.41
CA ALA A 131 10.76 -8.10 -0.17
C ALA A 131 11.93 -7.11 -0.27
N ILE A 132 11.84 -6.12 -1.17
CA ILE A 132 12.88 -5.09 -1.35
C ILE A 132 12.95 -4.19 -0.13
N PHE A 133 11.80 -3.77 0.40
CA PHE A 133 11.75 -2.94 1.60
C PHE A 133 12.25 -3.69 2.84
N VAL A 134 11.80 -4.92 3.04
CA VAL A 134 12.24 -5.76 4.16
C VAL A 134 13.76 -5.95 4.13
N GLU A 135 14.33 -6.22 2.96
CA GLU A 135 15.79 -6.36 2.80
C GLU A 135 16.52 -5.05 3.14
N THR A 136 16.00 -3.92 2.68
CA THR A 136 16.61 -2.61 2.97
C THR A 136 16.56 -2.27 4.46
N ILE A 137 15.44 -2.56 5.15
CA ILE A 137 15.35 -2.38 6.60
C ILE A 137 16.33 -3.31 7.32
N ARG A 138 16.42 -4.57 6.89
CA ARG A 138 17.32 -5.54 7.49
C ARG A 138 18.77 -5.08 7.44
N THR A 139 19.20 -4.53 6.30
CA THR A 139 20.57 -4.08 6.05
C THR A 139 20.88 -2.67 6.53
N MET A 140 19.87 -1.90 6.95
CA MET A 140 20.02 -0.55 7.48
C MET A 140 21.02 -0.52 8.65
N SER A 141 22.01 0.35 8.58
CA SER A 141 23.01 0.53 9.63
C SER A 141 22.46 1.33 10.81
N VAL A 142 23.20 1.33 11.94
CA VAL A 142 22.87 2.18 13.10
C VAL A 142 22.99 3.67 12.75
N ALA A 143 23.92 4.03 11.87
CA ALA A 143 24.08 5.42 11.41
C ALA A 143 22.86 5.85 10.59
N ASP A 144 22.46 5.05 9.59
CA ASP A 144 21.27 5.33 8.78
C ASP A 144 20.00 5.47 9.66
N ALA A 145 19.85 4.56 10.62
CA ALA A 145 18.72 4.59 11.54
C ALA A 145 18.68 5.89 12.36
N ARG A 146 19.84 6.39 12.79
CA ARG A 146 19.96 7.66 13.50
C ARG A 146 19.63 8.85 12.60
N ASP A 147 20.12 8.84 11.37
CA ASP A 147 19.88 9.92 10.41
C ASP A 147 18.40 9.98 10.03
N VAL A 148 17.75 8.83 9.84
CA VAL A 148 16.31 8.75 9.64
C VAL A 148 15.53 9.26 10.85
N LEU A 149 15.90 8.85 12.07
CA LEU A 149 15.16 9.24 13.29
C LEU A 149 15.25 10.75 13.56
N ASN A 150 16.42 11.37 13.34
CA ASN A 150 16.65 12.78 13.59
C ASN A 150 16.38 13.67 12.37
N GLY A 151 16.04 13.07 11.23
CA GLY A 151 15.74 13.77 9.99
C GLY A 151 14.34 14.37 9.96
N PRO A 152 13.98 15.02 8.84
CA PRO A 152 12.65 15.58 8.62
C PRO A 152 11.56 14.48 8.62
N ASP A 153 10.29 14.91 8.58
CA ASP A 153 9.13 14.03 8.71
C ASP A 153 9.00 12.97 7.60
N ASP A 154 9.77 13.11 6.51
CA ASP A 154 9.85 12.19 5.39
C ASP A 154 11.24 11.54 5.23
N ALA A 155 12.08 11.55 6.28
CA ALA A 155 13.46 11.06 6.20
C ALA A 155 13.56 9.57 5.83
N ALA A 156 12.69 8.72 6.39
CA ALA A 156 12.65 7.30 6.04
C ALA A 156 12.21 7.10 4.58
N THR A 157 11.19 7.83 4.15
CA THR A 157 10.70 7.79 2.77
C THR A 157 11.78 8.19 1.77
N ARG A 158 12.57 9.24 2.07
CA ARG A 158 13.72 9.65 1.26
C ARG A 158 14.80 8.57 1.23
N TYR A 159 15.13 8.01 2.39
CA TYR A 159 16.09 6.92 2.50
C TYR A 159 15.70 5.73 1.60
N PHE A 160 14.44 5.30 1.66
CA PHE A 160 13.96 4.21 0.81
C PHE A 160 13.99 4.58 -0.67
N ARG A 161 13.62 5.79 -1.03
CA ARG A 161 13.65 6.26 -2.42
C ARG A 161 15.08 6.23 -2.97
N GLU A 162 16.03 6.80 -2.25
CA GLU A 162 17.42 6.88 -2.66
C GLU A 162 18.08 5.51 -2.83
N HIS A 163 17.77 4.56 -1.93
CA HIS A 163 18.41 3.24 -1.92
C HIS A 163 17.72 2.22 -2.82
N ASN A 164 16.45 2.42 -3.17
CA ASN A 164 15.66 1.35 -3.80
C ASN A 164 14.93 1.76 -5.07
N GLN A 165 14.91 3.03 -5.47
CA GLN A 165 14.10 3.48 -6.62
C GLN A 165 14.31 2.62 -7.87
N GLU A 166 15.57 2.33 -8.22
CA GLU A 166 15.90 1.52 -9.40
C GLU A 166 15.46 0.06 -9.23
N ARG A 167 15.72 -0.52 -8.05
CA ARG A 167 15.33 -1.91 -7.74
C ARG A 167 13.82 -2.08 -7.74
N LEU A 168 13.11 -1.14 -7.15
CA LEU A 168 11.64 -1.10 -7.12
C LEU A 168 11.09 -0.95 -8.55
N SER A 169 11.65 -0.04 -9.34
CA SER A 169 11.25 0.13 -10.75
C SER A 169 11.44 -1.15 -11.55
N ALA A 170 12.60 -1.81 -11.40
CA ALA A 170 12.90 -3.06 -12.07
C ALA A 170 11.98 -4.22 -11.64
N ALA A 171 11.54 -4.23 -10.38
CA ALA A 171 10.61 -5.24 -9.86
C ALA A 171 9.16 -4.97 -10.32
N ILE A 172 8.73 -3.72 -10.32
CA ILE A 172 7.37 -3.31 -10.69
C ILE A 172 7.11 -3.44 -12.19
N LEU A 173 8.06 -3.04 -13.03
CA LEU A 173 7.88 -2.96 -14.48
C LEU A 173 7.37 -4.27 -15.12
N PRO A 174 7.95 -5.46 -14.88
CA PRO A 174 7.46 -6.69 -15.49
C PRO A 174 6.05 -7.06 -15.01
N ILE A 175 5.68 -6.69 -13.78
CA ILE A 175 4.35 -6.95 -13.22
C ILE A 175 3.34 -6.00 -13.84
N VAL A 176 3.71 -4.73 -14.01
CA VAL A 176 2.90 -3.76 -14.74
C VAL A 176 2.69 -4.25 -16.17
N GLN A 177 3.74 -4.71 -16.86
CA GLN A 177 3.65 -5.24 -18.22
C GLN A 177 2.71 -6.45 -18.31
N ASP A 178 2.84 -7.41 -17.41
CA ASP A 178 1.92 -8.56 -17.34
C ASP A 178 0.48 -8.13 -16.99
N ALA A 179 0.34 -7.23 -16.02
CA ALA A 179 -0.96 -6.70 -15.61
C ALA A 179 -1.62 -5.88 -16.72
N THR A 180 -0.88 -5.01 -17.40
CA THR A 180 -1.40 -4.19 -18.51
C THR A 180 -1.82 -5.05 -19.69
N GLN A 181 -1.10 -6.15 -19.97
CA GLN A 181 -1.50 -7.13 -20.98
C GLN A 181 -2.78 -7.88 -20.58
N LYS A 182 -2.83 -8.40 -19.34
CA LYS A 182 -3.98 -9.18 -18.83
C LYS A 182 -5.23 -8.35 -18.58
N THR A 183 -5.09 -7.14 -18.07
CA THR A 183 -6.20 -6.22 -17.81
C THR A 183 -6.67 -5.50 -19.07
N GLY A 184 -5.99 -5.70 -20.20
CA GLY A 184 -6.39 -5.14 -21.45
C GLY A 184 -6.06 -3.66 -21.63
N VAL A 185 -5.08 -3.10 -20.87
CA VAL A 185 -4.63 -1.70 -21.08
C VAL A 185 -4.27 -1.45 -22.53
N THR A 186 -3.53 -2.39 -23.17
CA THR A 186 -3.22 -2.30 -24.61
C THR A 186 -4.47 -2.31 -25.46
N SER A 187 -5.46 -3.14 -25.13
CA SER A 187 -6.73 -3.19 -25.84
C SER A 187 -7.59 -1.95 -25.55
N ALA A 188 -7.62 -1.48 -24.30
CA ALA A 188 -8.28 -0.23 -23.93
C ALA A 188 -7.63 0.97 -24.62
N TYR A 189 -6.29 1.01 -24.69
CA TYR A 189 -5.56 2.01 -25.45
C TYR A 189 -5.92 1.98 -26.94
N LYS A 190 -5.96 0.80 -27.56
CA LYS A 190 -6.39 0.67 -28.96
C LYS A 190 -7.83 1.11 -29.18
N ARG A 191 -8.75 0.81 -28.25
CA ARG A 191 -10.13 1.31 -28.29
C ARG A 191 -10.19 2.84 -28.14
N LEU A 192 -9.43 3.36 -27.18
CA LEU A 192 -9.31 4.80 -26.92
C LEU A 192 -8.83 5.55 -28.18
N VAL A 193 -7.78 5.05 -28.81
CA VAL A 193 -7.20 5.66 -30.03
C VAL A 193 -8.04 5.37 -31.27
N GLY A 194 -8.60 4.17 -31.40
CA GLY A 194 -9.38 3.73 -32.54
C GLY A 194 -10.80 4.31 -32.62
N GLY A 195 -11.38 4.68 -31.45
CA GLY A 195 -12.75 5.20 -31.38
C GLY A 195 -12.98 6.55 -32.06
N LEU A 196 -11.92 7.24 -32.42
CA LEU A 196 -11.99 8.55 -33.06
C LEU A 196 -11.47 8.59 -34.51
N GLY A 197 -11.54 7.52 -35.26
CA GLY A 197 -11.35 7.38 -36.72
C GLY A 197 -10.38 8.31 -37.47
N PHE A 198 -10.01 9.47 -36.92
CA PHE A 198 -9.13 10.45 -37.53
C PHE A 198 -7.66 10.40 -37.04
N LEU A 199 -7.35 9.52 -36.07
CA LEU A 199 -6.02 9.45 -35.45
C LEU A 199 -4.97 8.70 -36.28
N ASN A 200 -5.32 8.20 -37.47
CA ASN A 200 -4.32 7.76 -38.46
C ASN A 200 -3.34 8.87 -38.86
N GLN A 201 -3.65 10.13 -38.50
CA GLN A 201 -2.80 11.29 -38.81
C GLN A 201 -1.75 11.57 -37.73
N PHE A 202 -1.90 10.95 -36.54
CA PHE A 202 -0.89 10.96 -35.45
C PHE A 202 -0.08 9.67 -35.42
N GLY A 203 -0.25 8.79 -36.41
CA GLY A 203 0.53 7.60 -36.62
C GLY A 203 1.90 7.94 -37.13
N ASN A 204 2.78 8.30 -36.26
CA ASN A 204 4.20 7.90 -36.24
C ASN A 204 4.89 8.48 -35.02
N GLN A 205 5.52 7.56 -34.32
CA GLN A 205 6.63 7.81 -33.40
C GLN A 205 6.25 8.30 -32.00
N ASP A 206 6.69 7.54 -31.12
CA ASP A 206 6.54 7.46 -29.69
C ASP A 206 5.23 6.80 -29.29
N SER A 207 5.20 5.47 -29.44
CA SER A 207 4.28 4.65 -28.65
C SER A 207 4.43 5.14 -27.21
N LEU A 208 3.34 5.72 -26.65
CA LEU A 208 3.32 6.13 -25.26
C LEU A 208 3.78 4.89 -24.46
N ASP A 209 4.93 4.99 -23.82
CA ASP A 209 5.41 3.91 -22.97
C ASP A 209 4.54 3.91 -21.70
N LEU A 210 3.36 3.28 -21.85
CA LEU A 210 2.36 3.18 -20.80
C LEU A 210 2.90 2.38 -19.61
N ASP A 211 3.73 1.38 -19.89
CA ASP A 211 4.29 0.54 -18.82
C ASP A 211 5.24 1.35 -17.94
N SER A 212 6.15 2.12 -18.56
CA SER A 212 7.00 3.05 -17.80
C SER A 212 6.21 4.17 -17.13
N TYR A 213 5.14 4.67 -17.75
CA TYR A 213 4.27 5.68 -17.14
C TYR A 213 3.60 5.12 -15.88
N VAL A 214 2.95 3.95 -15.98
CA VAL A 214 2.28 3.30 -14.85
C VAL A 214 3.30 2.92 -13.78
N THR A 215 4.46 2.35 -14.14
CA THR A 215 5.53 2.01 -13.20
C THR A 215 5.98 3.22 -12.39
N ARG A 216 6.26 4.33 -13.05
CA ARG A 216 6.66 5.57 -12.38
C ARG A 216 5.57 6.10 -11.46
N LYS A 217 4.32 6.14 -11.92
CA LYS A 217 3.18 6.59 -11.13
C LYS A 217 2.88 5.65 -9.94
N THR A 218 3.08 4.34 -10.10
CA THR A 218 2.99 3.38 -9.01
C THR A 218 4.02 3.67 -7.92
N LEU A 219 5.26 3.93 -8.30
CA LEU A 219 6.32 4.32 -7.35
C LEU A 219 6.01 5.65 -6.66
N ASP A 220 5.55 6.65 -7.41
CA ASP A 220 5.17 7.94 -6.84
C ASP A 220 4.08 7.76 -5.79
N GLY A 221 3.02 7.00 -6.09
CA GLY A 221 1.92 6.71 -5.16
C GLY A 221 2.39 5.92 -3.93
N LEU A 222 3.27 4.94 -4.11
CA LEU A 222 3.85 4.16 -3.02
C LEU A 222 4.63 5.06 -2.06
N PHE A 223 5.46 5.94 -2.57
CA PHE A 223 6.23 6.87 -1.73
C PHE A 223 5.35 7.95 -1.07
N VAL A 224 4.25 8.36 -1.68
CA VAL A 224 3.26 9.23 -1.03
C VAL A 224 2.66 8.53 0.19
N LYS A 225 2.24 7.28 0.07
CA LYS A 225 1.67 6.52 1.20
C LYS A 225 2.69 6.18 2.27
N LEU A 226 3.93 5.91 1.89
CA LEU A 226 5.01 5.73 2.87
C LEU A 226 5.26 7.00 3.69
N ALA A 227 5.24 8.18 3.05
CA ALA A 227 5.37 9.46 3.76
C ALA A 227 4.17 9.73 4.69
N ASP A 228 2.96 9.37 4.28
CA ASP A 228 1.78 9.47 5.13
C ASP A 228 1.89 8.58 6.37
N GLU A 229 2.31 7.31 6.21
CA GLU A 229 2.52 6.38 7.34
C GLU A 229 3.67 6.82 8.25
N GLU A 230 4.76 7.32 7.68
CA GLU A 230 5.89 7.88 8.44
C GLU A 230 5.42 9.05 9.31
N ARG A 231 4.68 10.00 8.74
CA ARG A 231 4.12 11.13 9.46
C ARG A 231 3.16 10.67 10.57
N LEU A 232 2.28 9.70 10.30
CA LEU A 232 1.38 9.15 11.32
C LEU A 232 2.15 8.57 12.53
N ILE A 233 3.24 7.84 12.29
CA ILE A 233 4.07 7.27 13.36
C ILE A 233 4.76 8.38 14.16
N ARG A 234 5.25 9.43 13.49
CA ARG A 234 5.93 10.56 14.13
C ARG A 234 4.98 11.43 14.96
N GLU A 235 3.80 11.74 14.43
CA GLU A 235 2.87 12.70 15.04
C GLU A 235 1.88 12.03 16.01
N ASN A 236 1.45 10.80 15.74
CA ASN A 236 0.36 10.18 16.47
C ASN A 236 0.84 9.07 17.43
N PRO A 237 0.81 9.30 18.75
CA PRO A 237 1.18 8.28 19.73
C PRO A 237 0.35 6.99 19.66
N VAL A 238 -0.90 7.06 19.17
CA VAL A 238 -1.79 5.91 19.02
C VAL A 238 -1.36 5.02 17.84
N ALA A 239 -0.75 5.60 16.81
CA ALA A 239 -0.22 4.85 15.68
C ALA A 239 1.04 4.05 16.05
N ARG A 240 1.67 4.36 17.19
CA ARG A 240 2.82 3.66 17.75
C ARG A 240 2.34 2.39 18.45
N SER A 241 2.18 1.32 17.67
CA SER A 241 1.51 0.09 18.11
C SER A 241 2.26 -0.72 19.15
N THR A 242 3.57 -0.52 19.31
CA THR A 242 4.39 -1.26 20.28
C THR A 242 5.00 -0.35 21.34
N ASP A 243 5.36 -0.93 22.49
CA ASP A 243 6.00 -0.18 23.58
C ASP A 243 7.38 0.36 23.18
N LEU A 244 8.07 -0.35 22.29
CA LEU A 244 9.34 0.10 21.73
C LEU A 244 9.17 1.35 20.85
N LEU A 245 8.15 1.36 19.99
CA LEU A 245 7.79 2.54 19.20
C LEU A 245 7.40 3.74 20.07
N LYS A 246 6.62 3.51 21.13
CA LYS A 246 6.28 4.56 22.09
C LYS A 246 7.52 5.14 22.78
N LYS A 247 8.49 4.29 23.14
CA LYS A 247 9.74 4.73 23.76
C LYS A 247 10.61 5.54 22.79
N VAL A 248 10.84 5.03 21.58
CA VAL A 248 11.72 5.65 20.58
C VAL A 248 11.19 7.01 20.12
N PHE A 249 9.91 7.09 19.75
CA PHE A 249 9.30 8.33 19.27
C PHE A 249 8.68 9.21 20.35
N GLY A 250 8.57 8.72 21.59
CA GLY A 250 8.08 9.48 22.74
C GLY A 250 9.15 10.28 23.47
N SER A 251 10.41 9.89 23.36
CA SER A 251 11.55 10.56 24.01
C SER A 251 12.13 11.74 23.23
N ASN A 252 11.67 11.97 22.01
CA ASN A 252 12.21 12.97 21.09
C ASN A 252 11.39 14.28 21.05
N ARG A 253 10.68 14.59 22.16
CA ARG A 253 10.00 15.89 22.35
C ARG A 253 10.55 16.62 23.56
#